data_91c20fcfd659d724bda6d21e4c623d04
#
_entry.id   91c20fcfd659d724bda6d21e4c623d04
#
_cell.length_a   1.000
_cell.length_b   1.000
_cell.length_c   1.000
_cell.angle_alpha   90.00
_cell.angle_beta   90.00
_cell.angle_gamma   90.00
#
_symmetry.space_group_name_H-M   'P 1'
#
loop_
_entity.id
_entity.type
_entity.pdbx_description
1 polymer ?
#
loop_
_entity_poly.entity_id
_entity_poly.type
_entity_poly.pdbx_seq_one_letter_code
_entity_poly.pdbx_strand_id
1 'polypeptide(L)'
;MELLLRYILTVSELTREIKNILEDKFPNVWVEGEISNLRIPPSGHIYFTLKDDSSQIHAVLFKIQARTLRFVPEDGLHIICRGRVSLYE
;
A
#
# COMPACT_ATOMS: atom_id res chain seq x y z
N MET A 1 -19.53 35.85 -17.93
CA MET A 1 -19.62 34.47 -18.40
C MET A 1 -18.34 33.74 -18.08
N GLU A 2 -18.46 32.60 -17.45
CA GLU A 2 -17.32 31.78 -17.15
C GLU A 2 -17.04 30.82 -18.29
N LEU A 3 -15.84 30.85 -18.82
CA LEU A 3 -15.39 29.86 -19.78
C LEU A 3 -14.90 28.66 -19.00
N LEU A 4 -15.60 27.56 -19.15
CA LEU A 4 -15.25 26.33 -18.45
C LEU A 4 -14.16 25.60 -19.21
N LEU A 5 -12.94 26.04 -19.01
CA LEU A 5 -11.76 25.30 -19.47
C LEU A 5 -11.31 24.31 -18.39
N ARG A 6 -12.28 23.82 -17.62
CA ARG A 6 -12.00 22.85 -16.59
C ARG A 6 -11.76 21.50 -17.20
N TYR A 7 -10.75 20.86 -16.71
CA TYR A 7 -10.48 19.49 -17.01
C TYR A 7 -11.27 18.63 -16.01
N ILE A 8 -12.30 17.97 -16.53
CA ILE A 8 -13.14 17.12 -15.70
C ILE A 8 -12.68 15.68 -15.86
N LEU A 9 -12.27 15.07 -14.77
CA LEU A 9 -11.80 13.70 -14.74
C LEU A 9 -12.92 12.76 -14.35
N THR A 10 -12.90 11.56 -14.93
CA THR A 10 -13.67 10.45 -14.37
C THR A 10 -12.96 9.97 -13.09
N VAL A 11 -13.66 9.18 -12.29
CA VAL A 11 -13.05 8.59 -11.09
C VAL A 11 -11.84 7.75 -11.47
N SER A 12 -11.95 6.96 -12.54
CA SER A 12 -10.84 6.14 -13.02
C SER A 12 -9.63 6.97 -13.45
N GLU A 13 -9.88 8.07 -14.14
CA GLU A 13 -8.80 8.97 -14.56
C GLU A 13 -8.10 9.61 -13.37
N LEU A 14 -8.86 10.09 -12.39
CA LEU A 14 -8.30 10.67 -11.16
C LEU A 14 -7.49 9.62 -10.40
N THR A 15 -8.05 8.45 -10.21
CA THR A 15 -7.40 7.35 -9.50
C THR A 15 -6.07 6.97 -10.16
N ARG A 16 -6.07 6.90 -11.49
CA ARG A 16 -4.85 6.59 -12.25
C ARG A 16 -3.79 7.67 -12.11
N GLU A 17 -4.18 8.94 -12.13
CA GLU A 17 -3.24 10.03 -11.94
C GLU A 17 -2.62 10.00 -10.54
N ILE A 18 -3.44 9.79 -9.52
CA ILE A 18 -2.94 9.68 -8.13
C ILE A 18 -1.98 8.50 -8.01
N LYS A 19 -2.36 7.36 -8.58
CA LYS A 19 -1.51 6.17 -8.57
C LYS A 19 -0.16 6.43 -9.21
N ASN A 20 -0.15 7.06 -10.37
CA ASN A 20 1.09 7.37 -11.09
C ASN A 20 1.99 8.30 -10.27
N ILE A 21 1.42 9.30 -9.63
CA ILE A 21 2.17 10.23 -8.77
C ILE A 21 2.76 9.48 -7.57
N LEU A 22 1.97 8.64 -6.92
CA LEU A 22 2.44 7.87 -5.77
C LEU A 22 3.58 6.91 -6.16
N GLU A 23 3.41 6.17 -7.24
CA GLU A 23 4.42 5.22 -7.70
C GLU A 23 5.70 5.89 -8.16
N ASP A 24 5.56 7.08 -8.74
CA ASP A 24 6.69 7.88 -9.20
C ASP A 24 7.46 8.50 -8.03
N LYS A 25 6.74 8.99 -7.04
CA LYS A 25 7.29 9.67 -5.88
C LYS A 25 7.83 8.71 -4.82
N PHE A 26 7.19 7.56 -4.68
CA PHE A 26 7.52 6.58 -3.65
C PHE A 26 7.74 5.19 -4.24
N PRO A 27 8.72 5.04 -5.14
CA PRO A 27 8.95 3.74 -5.81
C PRO A 27 9.64 2.74 -4.89
N ASN A 28 10.32 3.21 -3.85
CA ASN A 28 11.08 2.36 -2.96
C ASN A 28 11.28 3.07 -1.63
N VAL A 29 10.41 2.78 -0.66
CA VAL A 29 10.45 3.41 0.66
C VAL A 29 10.64 2.37 1.75
N TRP A 30 11.29 2.78 2.83
CA TRP A 30 11.42 1.99 4.05
C TRP A 30 10.43 2.56 5.06
N VAL A 31 9.58 1.71 5.60
CA VAL A 31 8.53 2.11 6.53
C VAL A 31 8.54 1.17 7.72
N GLU A 32 8.43 1.72 8.93
CA GLU A 32 8.30 0.91 10.12
C GLU A 32 6.94 1.10 10.76
N GLY A 33 6.46 0.06 11.42
CA GLY A 33 5.20 0.10 12.13
C GLY A 33 4.84 -1.27 12.67
N GLU A 34 3.65 -1.33 13.26
CA GLU A 34 3.13 -2.55 13.85
C GLU A 34 2.15 -3.21 12.90
N ILE A 35 2.25 -4.54 12.77
CA ILE A 35 1.32 -5.34 11.98
C ILE A 35 -0.02 -5.44 12.70
N SER A 36 -1.09 -5.27 11.94
CA SER A 36 -2.46 -5.43 12.41
C SER A 36 -3.32 -6.03 11.28
N ASN A 37 -4.41 -6.68 11.63
CA ASN A 37 -5.36 -7.25 10.65
C ASN A 37 -4.71 -8.16 9.60
N LEU A 38 -3.79 -8.98 10.03
CA LEU A 38 -3.09 -9.91 9.14
C LEU A 38 -4.05 -10.94 8.55
N ARG A 39 -3.98 -11.13 7.23
CA ARG A 39 -4.77 -12.15 6.53
C ARG A 39 -3.90 -12.80 5.46
N ILE A 40 -4.06 -14.13 5.33
CA ILE A 40 -3.38 -14.90 4.28
C ILE A 40 -4.46 -15.69 3.55
N PRO A 41 -5.09 -15.12 2.50
CA PRO A 41 -6.07 -15.84 1.69
C PRO A 41 -5.42 -17.03 0.96
N PRO A 42 -6.23 -17.90 0.33
CA PRO A 42 -5.69 -19.05 -0.43
C PRO A 42 -4.70 -18.69 -1.53
N SER A 43 -4.72 -17.43 -2.01
CA SER A 43 -3.74 -16.94 -2.99
C SER A 43 -2.31 -17.04 -2.48
N GLY A 44 -2.12 -17.03 -1.15
CA GLY A 44 -0.80 -17.03 -0.52
C GLY A 44 -0.17 -15.66 -0.35
N HIS A 45 -0.83 -14.60 -0.82
CA HIS A 45 -0.42 -13.23 -0.53
C HIS A 45 -0.72 -12.89 0.92
N ILE A 46 0.12 -12.07 1.54
CA ILE A 46 -0.09 -11.66 2.93
C ILE A 46 -0.60 -10.22 2.91
N TYR A 47 -1.80 -10.01 3.44
CA TYR A 47 -2.40 -8.69 3.59
C TYR A 47 -2.37 -8.27 5.04
N PHE A 48 -1.99 -7.04 5.29
CA PHE A 48 -1.97 -6.51 6.65
C PHE A 48 -2.10 -4.99 6.63
N THR A 49 -2.36 -4.44 7.81
CA THR A 49 -2.30 -3.01 8.06
C THR A 49 -1.00 -2.73 8.79
N LEU A 50 -0.24 -1.76 8.34
CA LEU A 50 0.93 -1.26 9.03
C LEU A 50 0.52 0.03 9.70
N LYS A 51 0.72 0.13 11.02
CA LYS A 51 0.23 1.26 11.81
C LYS A 51 1.24 1.77 12.81
N ASP A 52 1.08 3.02 13.17
CA ASP A 52 1.72 3.63 14.32
C ASP A 52 0.65 4.33 15.18
N ASP A 53 1.04 5.22 16.08
CA ASP A 53 0.11 5.88 16.99
C ASP A 53 -0.90 6.79 16.30
N SER A 54 -0.58 7.27 15.10
CA SER A 54 -1.37 8.32 14.44
C SER A 54 -1.97 7.91 13.11
N SER A 55 -1.40 6.91 12.45
CA SER A 55 -1.71 6.62 11.05
C SER A 55 -1.64 5.13 10.76
N GLN A 56 -2.25 4.78 9.65
CA GLN A 56 -2.18 3.40 9.16
C GLN A 56 -2.21 3.37 7.64
N ILE A 57 -1.61 2.33 7.09
CA ILE A 57 -1.59 2.08 5.66
C ILE A 57 -1.80 0.59 5.42
N HIS A 58 -2.55 0.26 4.39
CA HIS A 58 -2.73 -1.13 4.00
C HIS A 58 -1.52 -1.60 3.19
N ALA A 59 -1.11 -2.83 3.44
CA ALA A 59 0.05 -3.40 2.79
C ALA A 59 -0.27 -4.79 2.24
N VAL A 60 0.45 -5.16 1.19
CA VAL A 60 0.41 -6.51 0.65
C VAL A 60 1.85 -6.98 0.40
N LEU A 61 2.15 -8.17 0.89
CA LEU A 61 3.38 -8.88 0.57
C LEU A 61 3.01 -10.03 -0.34
N PHE A 62 3.50 -9.96 -1.57
CA PHE A 62 3.14 -10.95 -2.57
C PHE A 62 3.77 -12.30 -2.25
N LYS A 63 3.08 -13.36 -2.67
CA LYS A 63 3.45 -14.74 -2.38
C LYS A 63 4.94 -15.05 -2.62
N ILE A 64 5.49 -14.53 -3.71
CA ILE A 64 6.89 -14.79 -4.05
C ILE A 64 7.83 -14.23 -2.97
N GLN A 65 7.60 -13.01 -2.53
CA GLN A 65 8.37 -12.38 -1.46
C GLN A 65 8.07 -13.03 -0.11
N ALA A 66 6.82 -13.41 0.12
CA ALA A 66 6.43 -14.05 1.37
C ALA A 66 7.20 -15.35 1.63
N ARG A 67 7.54 -16.09 0.59
CA ARG A 67 8.32 -17.31 0.68
C ARG A 67 9.74 -17.11 1.20
N THR A 68 10.27 -15.90 1.11
CA THR A 68 11.63 -15.57 1.53
C THR A 68 11.70 -15.08 2.97
N LEU A 69 10.57 -14.91 3.64
CA LEU A 69 10.53 -14.47 5.02
C LEU A 69 11.20 -15.52 5.93
N ARG A 70 12.00 -15.02 6.87
CA ARG A 70 12.67 -15.86 7.88
C ARG A 70 11.98 -15.83 9.23
N PHE A 71 10.80 -15.24 9.29
CA PHE A 71 9.98 -15.16 10.49
C PHE A 71 8.52 -15.29 10.09
N VAL A 72 7.68 -15.60 11.05
CA VAL A 72 6.23 -15.70 10.86
C VAL A 72 5.62 -14.34 11.19
N PRO A 73 5.02 -13.64 10.20
CA PRO A 73 4.35 -12.37 10.51
C PRO A 73 3.09 -12.63 11.34
N GLU A 74 2.89 -11.80 12.33
CA GLU A 74 1.72 -11.87 13.22
C GLU A 74 1.31 -10.47 13.68
N ASP A 75 0.04 -10.36 14.07
CA ASP A 75 -0.48 -9.11 14.63
C ASP A 75 0.31 -8.72 15.88
N GLY A 76 0.60 -7.43 16.02
CA GLY A 76 1.36 -6.90 17.13
C GLY A 76 2.87 -6.85 16.91
N LEU A 77 3.36 -7.46 15.87
CA LEU A 77 4.79 -7.47 15.58
C LEU A 77 5.22 -6.14 14.98
N HIS A 78 6.28 -5.55 15.53
CA HIS A 78 6.87 -4.33 14.98
C HIS A 78 7.88 -4.70 13.89
N ILE A 79 7.69 -4.17 12.68
CA ILE A 79 8.52 -4.51 11.53
C ILE A 79 9.01 -3.28 10.79
N ILE A 80 10.01 -3.50 9.96
CA ILE A 80 10.45 -2.55 8.95
C ILE A 80 10.21 -3.18 7.60
N CYS A 81 9.47 -2.48 6.74
CA CYS A 81 9.15 -2.92 5.38
C CYS A 81 9.83 -2.06 4.36
N ARG A 82 10.15 -2.64 3.22
CA ARG A 82 10.54 -1.90 2.04
C ARG A 82 9.55 -2.20 0.93
N GLY A 83 9.09 -1.16 0.25
CA GLY A 83 8.16 -1.37 -0.83
C GLY A 83 7.82 -0.11 -1.61
N ARG A 84 6.90 -0.26 -2.53
CA ARG A 84 6.40 0.82 -3.36
C ARG A 84 5.03 1.24 -2.84
N VAL A 85 4.79 2.54 -2.81
CA VAL A 85 3.47 3.08 -2.49
C VAL A 85 2.65 3.16 -3.78
N SER A 86 1.44 2.68 -3.74
CA SER A 86 0.52 2.71 -4.87
C SER A 86 -0.90 2.93 -4.37
N LEU A 87 -1.81 3.15 -5.30
CA LEU A 87 -3.22 3.24 -5.02
C LEU A 87 -3.91 2.02 -5.62
N TYR A 88 -4.72 1.36 -4.80
CA TYR A 88 -5.51 0.23 -5.27
C TYR A 88 -6.77 0.73 -5.98
N GLU A 89 -6.93 0.34 -7.21
CA GLU A 89 -8.07 0.73 -8.04
C GLU A 89 -9.25 -0.22 -7.91
#